data_0ab9fe6e6213002d5a66bf35f753748e
#
_entry.id   0ab9fe6e6213002d5a66bf35f753748e
#
_cell.length_a   1.000
_cell.length_b   1.000
_cell.length_c   1.000
_cell.angle_alpha   90.00
_cell.angle_beta   90.00
_cell.angle_gamma   90.00
#
_symmetry.space_group_name_H-M   'P 1'
#
loop_
_entity.id
_entity.type
_entity.pdbx_description
1 polymer ?
#
loop_
_entity_poly.entity_id
_entity_poly.type
_entity_poly.pdbx_seq_one_letter_code
_entity_poly.pdbx_strand_id
1 'polypeptide(L)'
;MNNKGDNVHFQALQQAFDASWPGPMGDAITLKCGHVEVTVYPQDAARMTSLRVFGYELLRQWNPQRRAFQYGSFPMVPWVGRLGNGQLDVNGKIWQLPANKPPHALHGMACYSLWEVVEQTHWSLTLRMTLADPWPWKGYVIQRIALQGDALIMHLEIHSDADMFPASAGWHPWFLKHLYSDGDQSELGVQFSADWQEETGENELPTGKRITPQPGPWDDCFGFIRGVHASLVWPGRLTLKMTSTAHSLVIFDKQPDATCVNPLTQAPNDINRIPQYVTQNQPLIISSEWKFTKHIN
;
A
#
# COMPACT_ATOMS: atom_id res chain seq x y z
N MET A 1 -12.58 -17.17 20.96
CA MET A 1 -12.01 -18.39 20.37
C MET A 1 -10.59 -18.06 19.96
N ASN A 2 -9.58 -18.74 20.51
CA ASN A 2 -8.18 -18.42 20.22
C ASN A 2 -7.83 -18.90 18.82
N ASN A 3 -7.64 -17.99 17.90
CA ASN A 3 -7.16 -18.22 16.55
C ASN A 3 -5.68 -18.64 16.54
N LYS A 4 -5.37 -19.86 17.02
CA LYS A 4 -4.01 -20.39 16.92
C LYS A 4 -3.54 -20.58 15.47
N GLY A 5 -4.45 -20.76 14.52
CA GLY A 5 -4.14 -20.88 13.11
C GLY A 5 -3.63 -19.58 12.48
N ASP A 6 -4.23 -18.45 12.84
CA ASP A 6 -3.90 -17.13 12.25
C ASP A 6 -2.50 -16.70 12.63
N ASN A 7 -2.05 -16.97 13.86
CA ASN A 7 -0.69 -16.65 14.30
C ASN A 7 0.41 -17.39 13.53
N VAL A 8 0.16 -18.60 13.05
CA VAL A 8 1.15 -19.36 12.27
C VAL A 8 1.38 -18.74 10.90
N HIS A 9 0.31 -18.28 10.24
CA HIS A 9 0.42 -17.62 8.94
C HIS A 9 1.12 -16.26 9.06
N PHE A 10 0.79 -15.47 10.06
CA PHE A 10 1.47 -14.19 10.29
C PHE A 10 2.94 -14.37 10.64
N GLN A 11 3.31 -15.36 11.45
CA GLN A 11 4.69 -15.67 11.75
C GLN A 11 5.47 -16.12 10.51
N ALA A 12 4.88 -16.97 9.67
CA ALA A 12 5.51 -17.40 8.42
C ALA A 12 5.74 -16.19 7.47
N LEU A 13 4.75 -15.29 7.35
CA LEU A 13 4.86 -14.12 6.51
C LEU A 13 5.88 -13.10 7.03
N GLN A 14 6.00 -12.95 8.34
CA GLN A 14 7.00 -12.12 8.99
C GLN A 14 8.44 -12.63 8.73
N GLN A 15 8.60 -13.94 8.56
CA GLN A 15 9.89 -14.60 8.31
C GLN A 15 10.23 -14.69 6.82
N ALA A 16 9.21 -14.84 5.95
CA ALA A 16 9.43 -15.04 4.51
C ALA A 16 8.36 -14.36 3.67
N PHE A 17 8.80 -13.44 2.80
CA PHE A 17 7.95 -12.72 1.85
C PHE A 17 7.15 -13.67 0.93
N ASP A 18 7.74 -14.79 0.54
CA ASP A 18 7.15 -15.79 -0.34
C ASP A 18 6.42 -16.91 0.41
N ALA A 19 6.13 -16.74 1.71
CA ALA A 19 5.37 -17.71 2.48
C ALA A 19 4.01 -18.00 1.86
N SER A 20 3.58 -19.26 1.95
CA SER A 20 2.27 -19.68 1.44
C SER A 20 1.14 -18.88 2.09
N TRP A 21 0.14 -18.53 1.30
CA TRP A 21 -1.00 -17.74 1.75
C TRP A 21 -2.32 -18.42 1.36
N PRO A 22 -3.20 -18.71 2.33
CA PRO A 22 -4.45 -19.45 2.05
C PRO A 22 -5.52 -18.63 1.34
N GLY A 23 -5.36 -17.31 1.27
CA GLY A 23 -6.33 -16.36 0.75
C GLY A 23 -6.81 -15.37 1.80
N PRO A 24 -7.82 -14.54 1.47
CA PRO A 24 -8.42 -13.60 2.42
C PRO A 24 -8.93 -14.31 3.65
N MET A 25 -8.66 -13.75 4.84
CA MET A 25 -9.07 -14.31 6.14
C MET A 25 -10.13 -13.45 6.81
N GLY A 26 -11.04 -14.11 7.54
CA GLY A 26 -12.10 -13.46 8.27
C GLY A 26 -13.30 -13.06 7.43
N ASP A 27 -14.13 -12.19 7.96
CA ASP A 27 -15.36 -11.74 7.32
C ASP A 27 -15.09 -10.51 6.42
N ALA A 28 -15.67 -10.55 5.23
CA ALA A 28 -15.60 -9.45 4.28
C ALA A 28 -16.56 -8.33 4.69
N ILE A 29 -16.11 -7.08 4.56
CA ILE A 29 -16.94 -5.89 4.66
C ILE A 29 -17.01 -5.24 3.26
N THR A 30 -18.24 -5.06 2.77
CA THR A 30 -18.47 -4.39 1.49
C THR A 30 -19.04 -2.99 1.70
N LEU A 31 -18.39 -2.00 1.11
CA LEU A 31 -18.85 -0.62 1.04
C LEU A 31 -19.37 -0.33 -0.37
N LYS A 32 -20.42 0.48 -0.49
CA LYS A 32 -20.99 0.85 -1.79
C LYS A 32 -21.50 2.28 -1.81
N CYS A 33 -21.13 3.01 -2.85
CA CYS A 33 -21.66 4.35 -3.15
C CYS A 33 -21.59 4.61 -4.65
N GLY A 34 -22.66 5.06 -5.27
CA GLY A 34 -22.70 5.32 -6.70
C GLY A 34 -22.34 4.06 -7.51
N HIS A 35 -21.33 4.19 -8.35
CA HIS A 35 -20.81 3.10 -9.19
C HIS A 35 -19.57 2.43 -8.62
N VAL A 36 -19.20 2.74 -7.37
CA VAL A 36 -18.03 2.22 -6.68
C VAL A 36 -18.44 1.23 -5.59
N GLU A 37 -17.83 0.07 -5.58
CA GLU A 37 -17.99 -0.97 -4.58
C GLU A 37 -16.59 -1.47 -4.15
N VAL A 38 -16.36 -1.55 -2.85
CA VAL A 38 -15.08 -1.95 -2.24
C VAL A 38 -15.33 -3.09 -1.27
N THR A 39 -14.53 -4.15 -1.36
CA THR A 39 -14.55 -5.25 -0.37
C THR A 39 -13.24 -5.25 0.40
N VAL A 40 -13.34 -5.18 1.74
CA VAL A 40 -12.21 -5.13 2.67
C VAL A 40 -12.28 -6.31 3.63
N TYR A 41 -11.13 -6.91 3.92
CA TYR A 41 -10.98 -7.94 4.94
C TYR A 41 -10.15 -7.40 6.11
N PRO A 42 -10.78 -7.02 7.24
CA PRO A 42 -10.05 -6.48 8.40
C PRO A 42 -9.00 -7.45 8.94
N GLN A 43 -9.33 -8.74 9.03
CA GLN A 43 -8.44 -9.76 9.56
C GLN A 43 -7.35 -10.22 8.57
N ASP A 44 -7.43 -9.81 7.31
CA ASP A 44 -6.38 -9.97 6.31
C ASP A 44 -5.75 -8.61 5.99
N ALA A 45 -4.97 -8.06 6.92
CA ALA A 45 -4.20 -6.83 6.71
C ALA A 45 -5.03 -5.56 6.43
N ALA A 46 -6.30 -5.50 6.80
CA ALA A 46 -7.23 -4.47 6.32
C ALA A 46 -7.19 -4.32 4.79
N ARG A 47 -6.96 -5.42 4.10
CA ARG A 47 -6.79 -5.50 2.65
C ARG A 47 -8.09 -5.21 1.92
N MET A 48 -8.03 -4.32 0.96
CA MET A 48 -9.02 -4.16 -0.08
C MET A 48 -8.77 -5.25 -1.13
N THR A 49 -9.62 -6.28 -1.15
CA THR A 49 -9.47 -7.41 -2.08
C THR A 49 -10.16 -7.17 -3.40
N SER A 50 -11.17 -6.29 -3.43
CA SER A 50 -11.94 -5.94 -4.62
C SER A 50 -12.22 -4.44 -4.63
N LEU A 51 -12.09 -3.85 -5.81
CA LEU A 51 -12.50 -2.49 -6.14
C LEU A 51 -13.24 -2.55 -7.48
N ARG A 52 -14.57 -2.57 -7.40
CA ARG A 52 -15.43 -2.59 -8.60
C ARG A 52 -15.93 -1.20 -8.92
N VAL A 53 -15.70 -0.76 -10.15
CA VAL A 53 -16.08 0.58 -10.62
C VAL A 53 -16.76 0.46 -11.97
N PHE A 54 -17.98 0.99 -12.10
CA PHE A 54 -18.81 0.87 -13.31
C PHE A 54 -18.99 -0.58 -13.79
N GLY A 55 -18.93 -1.56 -12.86
CA GLY A 55 -19.00 -2.98 -13.13
C GLY A 55 -17.68 -3.67 -13.40
N TYR A 56 -16.57 -2.94 -13.56
CA TYR A 56 -15.22 -3.48 -13.78
C TYR A 56 -14.51 -3.75 -12.46
N GLU A 57 -13.87 -4.91 -12.32
CA GLU A 57 -12.92 -5.17 -11.23
C GLU A 57 -11.56 -4.56 -11.59
N LEU A 58 -11.03 -3.69 -10.73
CA LEU A 58 -9.78 -2.99 -10.99
C LEU A 58 -8.57 -3.62 -10.30
N LEU A 59 -8.78 -4.42 -9.25
CA LEU A 59 -7.69 -5.00 -8.47
C LEU A 59 -7.44 -6.46 -8.83
N ARG A 60 -6.17 -6.82 -8.84
CA ARG A 60 -5.72 -8.21 -9.00
C ARG A 60 -6.26 -9.06 -7.87
N GLN A 61 -7.02 -10.09 -8.22
CA GLN A 61 -7.67 -10.98 -7.27
C GLN A 61 -6.70 -12.04 -6.74
N TRP A 62 -6.99 -12.57 -5.54
CA TRP A 62 -6.27 -13.73 -5.02
C TRP A 62 -6.54 -14.98 -5.87
N ASN A 63 -5.53 -15.83 -5.96
CA ASN A 63 -5.63 -17.22 -6.42
C ASN A 63 -4.57 -18.07 -5.69
N PRO A 64 -4.61 -19.41 -5.73
CA PRO A 64 -3.70 -20.27 -4.98
C PRO A 64 -2.20 -20.12 -5.32
N GLN A 65 -1.84 -19.55 -6.46
CA GLN A 65 -0.46 -19.29 -6.84
C GLN A 65 0.07 -17.96 -6.27
N ARG A 66 -0.81 -17.08 -5.76
CA ARG A 66 -0.45 -15.77 -5.23
C ARG A 66 -0.17 -15.80 -3.74
N ARG A 67 0.80 -15.02 -3.34
CA ARG A 67 1.17 -14.80 -1.93
C ARG A 67 0.48 -13.55 -1.38
N ALA A 68 0.57 -13.31 -0.08
CA ALA A 68 -0.09 -12.19 0.59
C ALA A 68 0.24 -10.83 -0.03
N PHE A 69 1.47 -10.60 -0.50
CA PHE A 69 1.90 -9.33 -1.07
C PHE A 69 1.59 -9.18 -2.57
N GLN A 70 0.80 -10.07 -3.17
CA GLN A 70 0.64 -10.14 -4.63
C GLN A 70 -0.79 -9.91 -5.13
N TYR A 71 -1.71 -9.43 -4.28
CA TYR A 71 -3.10 -9.17 -4.68
C TYR A 71 -3.76 -8.07 -3.86
N GLY A 72 -4.85 -7.52 -4.39
CA GLY A 72 -5.63 -6.48 -3.74
C GLY A 72 -4.87 -5.17 -3.55
N SER A 73 -5.22 -4.45 -2.50
CA SER A 73 -4.50 -3.27 -2.01
C SER A 73 -4.37 -3.37 -0.50
N PHE A 74 -3.18 -3.22 0.03
CA PHE A 74 -2.93 -3.29 1.47
C PHE A 74 -2.11 -2.10 1.96
N PRO A 75 -2.25 -1.67 3.23
CA PRO A 75 -1.45 -0.62 3.82
C PRO A 75 -0.02 -1.13 4.11
N MET A 76 0.95 -0.25 3.92
CA MET A 76 2.34 -0.45 4.33
C MET A 76 2.65 0.51 5.47
N VAL A 77 2.77 -0.01 6.68
CA VAL A 77 3.11 0.71 7.90
C VAL A 77 3.86 -0.22 8.86
N PRO A 78 4.74 0.27 9.74
CA PRO A 78 5.22 1.63 9.91
C PRO A 78 6.42 2.00 9.03
N TRP A 79 6.76 1.16 8.05
CA TRP A 79 7.69 1.52 6.96
C TRP A 79 7.17 1.04 5.61
N VAL A 80 7.57 1.74 4.55
CA VAL A 80 7.19 1.45 3.16
C VAL A 80 8.34 0.82 2.39
N GLY A 81 8.01 -0.04 1.43
CA GLY A 81 9.01 -0.68 0.58
C GLY A 81 10.06 -1.44 1.39
N ARG A 82 11.30 -1.37 0.93
CA ARG A 82 12.44 -2.04 1.58
C ARG A 82 13.03 -1.20 2.71
N LEU A 83 13.26 -1.83 3.85
CA LEU A 83 14.13 -1.35 4.92
C LEU A 83 15.48 -2.08 4.81
N GLY A 84 16.54 -1.33 4.54
CA GLY A 84 17.86 -1.88 4.23
C GLY A 84 18.39 -2.81 5.33
N ASN A 85 18.75 -4.05 4.98
CA ASN A 85 19.23 -5.09 5.89
C ASN A 85 18.32 -5.37 7.09
N GLY A 86 17.06 -4.96 7.03
CA GLY A 86 16.13 -5.01 8.16
C GLY A 86 16.56 -4.10 9.33
N GLN A 87 17.42 -3.12 9.08
CA GLN A 87 17.97 -2.25 10.10
C GLN A 87 17.27 -0.90 10.10
N LEU A 88 16.80 -0.51 11.28
CA LEU A 88 16.25 0.81 11.54
C LEU A 88 17.19 1.56 12.49
N ASP A 89 17.84 2.62 11.99
CA ASP A 89 18.71 3.48 12.79
C ASP A 89 17.89 4.65 13.36
N VAL A 90 17.86 4.74 14.66
CA VAL A 90 17.24 5.86 15.38
C VAL A 90 18.25 6.47 16.34
N ASN A 91 18.77 7.62 15.97
CA ASN A 91 19.78 8.36 16.76
C ASN A 91 21.04 7.52 17.09
N GLY A 92 21.51 6.72 16.12
CA GLY A 92 22.69 5.86 16.28
C GLY A 92 22.43 4.54 16.99
N LYS A 93 21.19 4.27 17.42
CA LYS A 93 20.76 2.97 17.90
C LYS A 93 20.10 2.18 16.76
N ILE A 94 20.68 1.03 16.46
CA ILE A 94 20.14 0.14 15.42
C ILE A 94 19.17 -0.86 16.03
N TRP A 95 17.97 -0.90 15.47
CA TRP A 95 16.94 -1.88 15.73
C TRP A 95 16.87 -2.88 14.58
N GLN A 96 16.99 -4.17 14.88
CA GLN A 96 16.91 -5.21 13.87
C GLN A 96 15.46 -5.69 13.73
N LEU A 97 14.87 -5.50 12.54
CA LEU A 97 13.57 -6.01 12.17
C LEU A 97 13.70 -7.28 11.33
N PRO A 98 12.69 -8.17 11.35
CA PRO A 98 12.74 -9.41 10.57
C PRO A 98 12.91 -9.14 9.07
N ALA A 99 13.93 -9.73 8.48
CA ALA A 99 14.19 -9.63 7.03
C ALA A 99 13.35 -10.67 6.28
N ASN A 100 12.07 -10.37 6.05
CA ASN A 100 11.15 -11.24 5.32
C ASN A 100 11.48 -11.38 3.82
N LYS A 101 12.31 -10.47 3.27
CA LYS A 101 12.90 -10.54 1.92
C LYS A 101 14.42 -10.32 2.04
N PRO A 102 15.18 -11.32 2.50
CA PRO A 102 16.60 -11.15 2.81
C PRO A 102 17.41 -10.51 1.66
N PRO A 103 18.29 -9.55 1.96
CA PRO A 103 18.65 -9.08 3.31
C PRO A 103 17.70 -8.03 3.91
N HIS A 104 16.64 -7.62 3.23
CA HIS A 104 15.77 -6.51 3.60
C HIS A 104 14.50 -6.94 4.35
N ALA A 105 13.97 -6.04 5.19
CA ALA A 105 12.59 -6.12 5.68
C ALA A 105 11.67 -5.32 4.73
N LEU A 106 10.55 -5.93 4.31
CA LEU A 106 9.72 -5.40 3.23
C LEU A 106 8.30 -5.10 3.69
N HIS A 107 7.79 -3.91 3.32
CA HIS A 107 6.38 -3.48 3.36
C HIS A 107 5.75 -3.36 4.76
N GLY A 108 6.55 -3.07 5.79
CA GLY A 108 6.01 -2.86 7.13
C GLY A 108 5.49 -4.14 7.76
N MET A 109 4.58 -3.99 8.71
CA MET A 109 3.98 -5.11 9.44
C MET A 109 2.45 -5.20 9.30
N ALA A 110 1.83 -4.23 8.64
CA ALA A 110 0.38 -4.21 8.47
C ALA A 110 -0.16 -5.46 7.76
N CYS A 111 0.60 -5.98 6.80
CA CYS A 111 0.21 -7.14 5.99
C CYS A 111 0.17 -8.48 6.77
N TYR A 112 0.69 -8.51 7.98
CA TYR A 112 0.60 -9.65 8.90
C TYR A 112 0.05 -9.26 10.28
N SER A 113 -0.74 -8.20 10.32
CA SER A 113 -1.39 -7.74 11.53
C SER A 113 -2.91 -7.83 11.41
N LEU A 114 -3.56 -8.12 12.52
CA LEU A 114 -5.01 -8.08 12.64
C LEU A 114 -5.45 -6.63 12.83
N TRP A 115 -6.54 -6.26 12.15
CA TRP A 115 -7.16 -4.97 12.28
C TRP A 115 -8.55 -5.10 12.88
N GLU A 116 -8.88 -4.21 13.79
CA GLU A 116 -10.20 -4.15 14.45
C GLU A 116 -11.07 -3.13 13.72
N VAL A 117 -12.38 -3.46 13.59
CA VAL A 117 -13.36 -2.51 13.10
C VAL A 117 -13.73 -1.55 14.22
N VAL A 118 -13.47 -0.26 14.03
CA VAL A 118 -13.83 0.81 14.96
C VAL A 118 -15.20 1.38 14.64
N GLU A 119 -15.46 1.60 13.35
CA GLU A 119 -16.71 2.17 12.86
C GLU A 119 -16.97 1.67 11.43
N GLN A 120 -18.24 1.44 11.12
CA GLN A 120 -18.69 0.99 9.81
C GLN A 120 -20.03 1.62 9.45
N THR A 121 -20.15 2.08 8.21
CA THR A 121 -21.43 2.45 7.56
C THR A 121 -21.53 1.75 6.20
N HIS A 122 -22.55 2.07 5.40
CA HIS A 122 -22.66 1.53 4.05
C HIS A 122 -21.57 2.04 3.09
N TRP A 123 -20.96 3.19 3.38
CA TRP A 123 -20.00 3.86 2.51
C TRP A 123 -18.67 4.19 3.18
N SER A 124 -18.49 3.84 4.45
CA SER A 124 -17.24 4.12 5.18
C SER A 124 -16.89 3.02 6.16
N LEU A 125 -15.59 2.86 6.39
CA LEU A 125 -15.01 1.91 7.31
C LEU A 125 -13.79 2.53 7.99
N THR A 126 -13.76 2.47 9.32
CA THR A 126 -12.60 2.85 10.13
C THR A 126 -12.04 1.61 10.81
N LEU A 127 -10.76 1.37 10.59
CA LEU A 127 -10.02 0.22 11.09
C LEU A 127 -8.87 0.68 11.98
N ARG A 128 -8.51 -0.12 12.98
CA ARG A 128 -7.40 0.14 13.90
C ARG A 128 -6.50 -1.08 14.02
N MET A 129 -5.19 -0.85 14.02
CA MET A 129 -4.14 -1.83 14.30
C MET A 129 -3.26 -1.32 15.44
N THR A 130 -2.93 -2.17 16.40
CA THR A 130 -1.94 -1.85 17.43
C THR A 130 -0.53 -2.15 16.92
N LEU A 131 0.40 -1.21 17.12
CA LEU A 131 1.81 -1.45 16.87
C LEU A 131 2.38 -2.33 18.00
N ALA A 132 2.98 -3.44 17.64
CA ALA A 132 3.52 -4.46 18.56
C ALA A 132 4.82 -5.04 17.98
N ASP A 133 5.44 -5.97 18.71
CA ASP A 133 6.61 -6.68 18.19
C ASP A 133 6.40 -7.16 16.74
N PRO A 134 7.41 -6.98 15.87
CA PRO A 134 8.79 -6.56 16.14
C PRO A 134 9.04 -5.05 16.17
N TRP A 135 8.00 -4.20 16.06
CA TRP A 135 8.13 -2.74 16.17
C TRP A 135 8.43 -2.34 17.61
N PRO A 136 9.53 -1.60 17.88
CA PRO A 136 9.98 -1.42 19.25
C PRO A 136 9.24 -0.36 20.05
N TRP A 137 8.32 0.39 19.44
CA TRP A 137 7.56 1.46 20.11
C TRP A 137 6.07 1.15 20.17
N LYS A 138 5.43 1.64 21.22
CA LYS A 138 3.98 1.53 21.40
C LYS A 138 3.25 2.61 20.62
N GLY A 139 2.15 2.22 20.01
CA GLY A 139 1.29 3.10 19.24
C GLY A 139 0.23 2.33 18.49
N TYR A 140 -0.46 2.99 17.60
CA TYR A 140 -1.49 2.38 16.79
C TYR A 140 -1.60 3.06 15.42
N VAL A 141 -2.25 2.37 14.52
CA VAL A 141 -2.54 2.84 13.16
C VAL A 141 -4.04 2.89 12.95
N ILE A 142 -4.54 3.96 12.35
CA ILE A 142 -5.92 4.09 11.90
C ILE A 142 -5.94 4.11 10.38
N GLN A 143 -6.77 3.27 9.77
CA GLN A 143 -7.11 3.35 8.35
C GLN A 143 -8.59 3.70 8.20
N ARG A 144 -8.87 4.76 7.43
CA ARG A 144 -10.24 5.12 7.03
C ARG A 144 -10.39 4.94 5.53
N ILE A 145 -11.46 4.28 5.13
CA ILE A 145 -11.84 4.04 3.74
C ILE A 145 -13.25 4.58 3.60
N ALA A 146 -13.47 5.51 2.66
CA ALA A 146 -14.78 6.10 2.43
C ALA A 146 -15.07 6.22 0.94
N LEU A 147 -16.34 6.04 0.56
CA LEU A 147 -16.84 6.23 -0.78
C LEU A 147 -17.70 7.49 -0.83
N GLN A 148 -17.49 8.34 -1.83
CA GLN A 148 -18.26 9.56 -2.05
C GLN A 148 -18.52 9.77 -3.54
N GLY A 149 -19.75 9.51 -3.99
CA GLY A 149 -20.06 9.48 -5.42
C GLY A 149 -19.22 8.42 -6.14
N ASP A 150 -18.53 8.81 -7.20
CA ASP A 150 -17.61 7.95 -7.95
C ASP A 150 -16.15 8.18 -7.51
N ALA A 151 -15.93 8.30 -6.19
CA ALA A 151 -14.60 8.43 -5.61
C ALA A 151 -14.41 7.50 -4.39
N LEU A 152 -13.17 7.00 -4.25
CA LEU A 152 -12.65 6.32 -3.07
C LEU A 152 -11.67 7.25 -2.37
N ILE A 153 -11.90 7.50 -1.09
CA ILE A 153 -11.06 8.34 -0.24
C ILE A 153 -10.45 7.46 0.85
N MET A 154 -9.14 7.52 1.00
CA MET A 154 -8.41 6.75 2.00
C MET A 154 -7.54 7.65 2.85
N HIS A 155 -7.51 7.38 4.17
CA HIS A 155 -6.61 8.01 5.12
C HIS A 155 -5.91 6.93 5.94
N LEU A 156 -4.64 7.15 6.22
CA LEU A 156 -3.83 6.30 7.06
C LEU A 156 -3.07 7.18 8.05
N GLU A 157 -3.20 6.86 9.33
CA GLU A 157 -2.60 7.63 10.42
C GLU A 157 -1.80 6.70 11.31
N ILE A 158 -0.58 7.11 11.66
CA ILE A 158 0.27 6.42 12.65
C ILE A 158 0.37 7.32 13.88
N HIS A 159 0.00 6.76 15.02
CA HIS A 159 -0.01 7.45 16.32
C HIS A 159 0.98 6.80 17.29
N SER A 160 1.60 7.63 18.11
CA SER A 160 2.44 7.18 19.22
C SER A 160 1.68 7.28 20.55
N ASP A 161 1.83 6.26 21.41
CA ASP A 161 1.26 6.31 22.77
C ASP A 161 2.10 7.17 23.72
N ALA A 162 3.42 7.27 23.53
CA ALA A 162 4.32 8.01 24.41
C ALA A 162 5.62 8.47 23.72
N ASP A 163 6.37 7.52 23.12
CA ASP A 163 7.70 7.77 22.60
C ASP A 163 7.66 8.35 21.18
N MET A 164 8.66 9.16 20.86
CA MET A 164 8.89 9.59 19.49
C MET A 164 9.59 8.47 18.70
N PHE A 165 9.09 8.16 17.50
CA PHE A 165 9.72 7.21 16.60
C PHE A 165 9.57 7.62 15.14
N PRO A 166 10.50 7.23 14.25
CA PRO A 166 10.36 7.46 12.82
C PRO A 166 9.34 6.48 12.22
N ALA A 167 8.58 6.95 11.22
CA ALA A 167 7.65 6.10 10.49
C ALA A 167 7.48 6.54 9.05
N SER A 168 6.98 5.63 8.22
CA SER A 168 6.47 5.93 6.89
C SER A 168 5.24 5.09 6.58
N ALA A 169 4.39 5.60 5.69
CA ALA A 169 3.09 5.01 5.39
C ALA A 169 2.77 5.07 3.89
N GLY A 170 1.93 4.16 3.43
CA GLY A 170 1.41 4.14 2.07
C GLY A 170 0.54 2.93 1.79
N TRP A 171 0.12 2.79 0.54
CA TRP A 171 -0.68 1.66 0.07
C TRP A 171 -0.02 0.96 -1.11
N HIS A 172 -0.31 -0.34 -1.25
CA HIS A 172 0.21 -1.20 -2.30
C HIS A 172 -0.93 -1.80 -3.14
N PRO A 173 -1.58 -1.03 -4.01
CA PRO A 173 -2.59 -1.54 -4.91
C PRO A 173 -1.97 -2.27 -6.10
N TRP A 174 -2.56 -3.40 -6.45
CA TRP A 174 -2.27 -4.19 -7.64
C TRP A 174 -3.37 -3.95 -8.68
N PHE A 175 -3.24 -2.97 -9.55
CA PHE A 175 -4.21 -2.69 -10.60
C PHE A 175 -4.07 -3.66 -11.76
N LEU A 176 -5.18 -4.23 -12.21
CA LEU A 176 -5.21 -5.09 -13.40
C LEU A 176 -4.81 -4.31 -14.65
N LYS A 177 -3.94 -4.89 -15.47
CA LYS A 177 -3.57 -4.32 -16.77
C LYS A 177 -4.72 -4.37 -17.75
N HIS A 178 -5.51 -5.45 -17.73
CA HIS A 178 -6.66 -5.66 -18.60
C HIS A 178 -7.94 -5.87 -17.78
N LEU A 179 -9.02 -5.20 -18.16
CA LEU A 179 -10.31 -5.32 -17.46
C LEU A 179 -11.23 -6.38 -18.07
N TYR A 180 -10.86 -6.97 -19.22
CA TYR A 180 -11.58 -8.05 -19.88
C TYR A 180 -10.65 -9.07 -20.51
N SER A 181 -11.15 -10.34 -20.56
CA SER A 181 -10.46 -11.46 -21.19
C SER A 181 -10.78 -11.65 -22.68
N ASP A 182 -11.80 -10.95 -23.23
CA ASP A 182 -12.37 -11.26 -24.54
C ASP A 182 -11.73 -10.43 -25.67
N GLY A 183 -10.45 -10.65 -25.93
CA GLY A 183 -9.79 -10.10 -27.13
C GLY A 183 -9.52 -8.59 -27.11
N ASP A 184 -9.85 -7.90 -26.01
CA ASP A 184 -9.47 -6.51 -25.84
C ASP A 184 -7.97 -6.41 -25.55
N GLN A 185 -7.24 -5.81 -26.48
CA GLN A 185 -5.79 -5.60 -26.40
C GLN A 185 -5.42 -4.33 -25.62
N SER A 186 -6.40 -3.57 -25.13
CA SER A 186 -6.14 -2.34 -24.41
C SER A 186 -5.53 -2.64 -23.04
N GLU A 187 -4.34 -2.10 -22.82
CA GLU A 187 -3.59 -2.24 -21.57
C GLU A 187 -3.68 -0.94 -20.75
N LEU A 188 -3.63 -1.08 -19.42
CA LEU A 188 -3.53 0.02 -18.48
C LEU A 188 -2.35 0.93 -18.82
N GLY A 189 -2.64 2.19 -19.09
CA GLY A 189 -1.64 3.25 -19.19
C GLY A 189 -1.53 4.03 -17.89
N VAL A 190 -0.31 4.21 -17.37
CA VAL A 190 -0.03 5.04 -16.19
C VAL A 190 0.59 6.35 -16.66
N GLN A 191 -0.06 7.48 -16.34
CA GLN A 191 0.36 8.83 -16.71
C GLN A 191 0.63 9.64 -15.45
N PHE A 192 1.82 10.21 -15.33
CA PHE A 192 2.24 11.07 -14.22
C PHE A 192 3.37 11.99 -14.66
N SER A 193 3.62 13.04 -13.86
CA SER A 193 4.76 13.95 -14.05
C SER A 193 5.45 14.11 -12.71
N ALA A 194 6.53 13.37 -12.52
CA ALA A 194 7.35 13.45 -11.31
C ALA A 194 8.42 14.53 -11.42
N ASP A 195 8.78 15.10 -10.28
CA ASP A 195 9.86 16.09 -10.22
C ASP A 195 11.26 15.43 -10.32
N TRP A 196 11.38 14.18 -9.84
CA TRP A 196 12.59 13.35 -9.96
C TRP A 196 12.27 11.87 -9.86
N GLN A 197 13.24 11.03 -10.19
CA GLN A 197 13.28 9.61 -9.88
C GLN A 197 14.42 9.34 -8.89
N GLU A 198 14.18 8.47 -7.89
CA GLU A 198 15.25 7.99 -7.02
C GLU A 198 16.14 7.01 -7.81
N GLU A 199 17.45 7.24 -7.84
CA GLU A 199 18.39 6.27 -8.42
C GLU A 199 18.41 5.01 -7.54
N THR A 200 18.15 3.85 -8.13
CA THR A 200 18.18 2.56 -7.45
C THR A 200 19.57 1.93 -7.56
N GLY A 201 20.16 1.55 -6.43
CA GLY A 201 21.43 0.86 -6.34
C GLY A 201 21.32 -0.66 -6.58
N GLU A 202 22.49 -1.33 -6.65
CA GLU A 202 22.57 -2.78 -6.88
C GLU A 202 21.86 -3.61 -5.80
N ASN A 203 21.70 -3.06 -4.60
CA ASN A 203 20.98 -3.70 -3.48
C ASN A 203 19.48 -3.40 -3.49
N GLU A 204 18.93 -2.90 -4.60
CA GLU A 204 17.52 -2.55 -4.75
C GLU A 204 17.03 -1.45 -3.78
N LEU A 205 17.94 -0.66 -3.21
CA LEU A 205 17.64 0.50 -2.36
C LEU A 205 17.99 1.80 -3.09
N PRO A 206 17.27 2.91 -2.80
CA PRO A 206 17.65 4.22 -3.27
C PRO A 206 19.07 4.59 -2.83
N THR A 207 19.90 5.07 -3.77
CA THR A 207 21.26 5.51 -3.48
C THR A 207 21.31 6.86 -2.75
N GLY A 208 20.21 7.59 -2.77
CA GLY A 208 20.12 8.97 -2.30
C GLY A 208 20.31 10.01 -3.39
N LYS A 209 20.62 9.59 -4.59
CA LYS A 209 20.74 10.46 -5.75
C LYS A 209 19.42 10.54 -6.51
N ARG A 210 19.06 11.76 -6.89
CA ARG A 210 17.89 12.05 -7.73
C ARG A 210 18.33 12.18 -9.18
N ILE A 211 17.58 11.52 -10.05
CA ILE A 211 17.81 11.55 -11.51
C ILE A 211 16.55 12.02 -12.24
N THR A 212 16.68 12.37 -13.50
CA THR A 212 15.54 12.67 -14.37
C THR A 212 14.70 11.41 -14.55
N PRO A 213 13.35 11.50 -14.43
CA PRO A 213 12.46 10.36 -14.63
C PRO A 213 12.70 9.66 -15.96
N GLN A 214 12.85 8.34 -15.90
CA GLN A 214 13.11 7.48 -17.06
C GLN A 214 11.81 6.80 -17.52
N PRO A 215 11.68 6.43 -18.80
CA PRO A 215 10.54 5.67 -19.30
C PRO A 215 10.52 4.26 -18.72
N GLY A 216 9.30 3.67 -18.68
CA GLY A 216 9.09 2.28 -18.22
C GLY A 216 9.67 1.21 -19.18
N PRO A 217 9.55 -0.08 -18.81
CA PRO A 217 8.79 -0.58 -17.65
C PRO A 217 9.52 -0.34 -16.32
N TRP A 218 8.75 0.01 -15.28
CA TRP A 218 9.28 0.47 -14.01
C TRP A 218 9.32 -0.59 -12.91
N ASP A 219 10.29 -0.45 -12.04
CA ASP A 219 10.34 -0.91 -10.64
C ASP A 219 11.08 0.20 -9.88
N ASP A 220 10.47 1.37 -9.85
CA ASP A 220 11.13 2.62 -9.57
C ASP A 220 10.31 3.50 -8.62
N CYS A 221 11.02 4.36 -7.89
CA CYS A 221 10.44 5.36 -7.00
C CYS A 221 10.57 6.77 -7.59
N PHE A 222 9.46 7.48 -7.66
CA PHE A 222 9.37 8.84 -8.18
C PHE A 222 9.00 9.81 -7.07
N GLY A 223 9.58 11.01 -7.11
CA GLY A 223 9.35 12.05 -6.12
C GLY A 223 8.50 13.21 -6.63
N PHE A 224 7.69 13.79 -5.73
CA PHE A 224 6.73 14.85 -6.00
C PHE A 224 6.81 15.95 -4.95
N ILE A 225 7.07 17.20 -5.34
CA ILE A 225 7.11 18.34 -4.42
C ILE A 225 5.70 18.70 -3.92
N ARG A 226 4.69 18.61 -4.79
CA ARG A 226 3.31 19.08 -4.52
C ARG A 226 2.32 17.96 -4.23
N GLY A 227 2.80 16.77 -3.82
CA GLY A 227 1.99 15.59 -3.67
C GLY A 227 1.81 14.81 -4.96
N VAL A 228 1.41 13.54 -4.83
CA VAL A 228 1.26 12.61 -5.94
C VAL A 228 0.02 12.93 -6.76
N HIS A 229 0.20 13.03 -8.07
CA HIS A 229 -0.87 13.12 -9.06
C HIS A 229 -0.57 12.11 -10.18
N ALA A 230 -1.44 11.14 -10.36
CA ALA A 230 -1.32 10.13 -11.43
C ALA A 230 -2.69 9.84 -12.05
N SER A 231 -2.69 9.44 -13.33
CA SER A 231 -3.88 8.96 -14.02
C SER A 231 -3.62 7.54 -14.52
N LEU A 232 -4.50 6.64 -14.15
CA LEU A 232 -4.51 5.27 -14.63
C LEU A 232 -5.65 5.17 -15.66
N VAL A 233 -5.29 4.85 -16.90
CA VAL A 233 -6.24 4.89 -18.03
C VAL A 233 -6.40 3.48 -18.60
N TRP A 234 -7.60 2.95 -18.53
CA TRP A 234 -8.01 1.78 -19.32
C TRP A 234 -8.78 2.30 -20.54
N PRO A 235 -8.17 2.29 -21.73
CA PRO A 235 -8.74 2.89 -22.94
C PRO A 235 -10.12 2.33 -23.24
N GLY A 236 -11.05 3.20 -23.59
CA GLY A 236 -12.45 2.83 -23.91
C GLY A 236 -13.27 2.34 -22.71
N ARG A 237 -12.75 2.37 -21.48
CA ARG A 237 -13.43 1.86 -20.27
C ARG A 237 -13.59 2.96 -19.22
N LEU A 238 -12.51 3.31 -18.55
CA LEU A 238 -12.51 4.33 -17.50
C LEU A 238 -11.12 4.93 -17.28
N THR A 239 -11.11 6.06 -16.61
CA THR A 239 -9.91 6.67 -16.03
C THR A 239 -10.05 6.75 -14.52
N LEU A 240 -9.02 6.36 -13.79
CA LEU A 240 -8.80 6.65 -12.38
C LEU A 240 -7.81 7.80 -12.28
N LYS A 241 -8.24 8.93 -11.67
CA LYS A 241 -7.34 10.01 -11.24
C LYS A 241 -7.01 9.82 -9.78
N MET A 242 -5.74 9.55 -9.48
CA MET A 242 -5.19 9.41 -8.14
C MET A 242 -4.55 10.72 -7.73
N THR A 243 -4.97 11.27 -6.60
CA THR A 243 -4.30 12.37 -5.92
C THR A 243 -3.96 11.94 -4.50
N SER A 244 -2.79 12.34 -3.99
CA SER A 244 -2.39 11.99 -2.63
C SER A 244 -1.51 13.07 -2.02
N THR A 245 -1.57 13.19 -0.68
CA THR A 245 -0.62 13.97 0.11
C THR A 245 0.76 13.32 0.20
N ALA A 246 0.91 12.11 -0.37
CA ALA A 246 2.19 11.42 -0.53
C ALA A 246 3.20 12.25 -1.33
N HIS A 247 4.48 12.11 -1.00
CA HIS A 247 5.57 12.76 -1.75
C HIS A 247 6.38 11.79 -2.60
N SER A 248 6.07 10.50 -2.53
CA SER A 248 6.72 9.46 -3.33
C SER A 248 5.67 8.55 -3.96
N LEU A 249 5.98 8.04 -5.14
CA LEU A 249 5.18 7.08 -5.89
C LEU A 249 6.10 5.97 -6.36
N VAL A 250 5.88 4.75 -5.87
CA VAL A 250 6.56 3.58 -6.44
C VAL A 250 5.64 2.96 -7.49
N ILE A 251 6.19 2.76 -8.69
CA ILE A 251 5.53 2.04 -9.77
C ILE A 251 6.27 0.73 -10.00
N PHE A 252 5.54 -0.38 -9.92
CA PHE A 252 6.05 -1.71 -10.27
C PHE A 252 5.22 -2.29 -11.41
N ASP A 253 5.83 -2.34 -12.60
CA ASP A 253 5.15 -2.64 -13.86
C ASP A 253 5.70 -3.88 -14.58
N LYS A 254 6.47 -4.70 -13.86
CA LYS A 254 7.13 -5.89 -14.44
C LYS A 254 6.28 -7.16 -14.44
N GLN A 255 5.03 -7.10 -13.94
CA GLN A 255 4.11 -8.24 -13.97
C GLN A 255 3.26 -8.22 -15.23
N PRO A 256 2.93 -9.40 -15.82
CA PRO A 256 2.19 -9.45 -17.08
C PRO A 256 0.72 -9.05 -16.95
N ASP A 257 0.12 -9.19 -15.77
CA ASP A 257 -1.31 -9.03 -15.53
C ASP A 257 -1.69 -7.85 -14.66
N ALA A 258 -0.71 -7.20 -13.99
CA ALA A 258 -0.99 -6.10 -13.08
C ALA A 258 0.18 -5.12 -12.95
N THR A 259 -0.15 -3.87 -12.63
CA THR A 259 0.77 -2.78 -12.30
C THR A 259 0.47 -2.26 -10.91
N CYS A 260 1.50 -2.09 -10.07
CA CYS A 260 1.37 -1.42 -8.79
C CYS A 260 1.67 0.07 -8.93
N VAL A 261 0.83 0.90 -8.32
CA VAL A 261 0.98 2.36 -8.29
C VAL A 261 0.80 2.81 -6.85
N ASN A 262 1.89 2.90 -6.13
CA ASN A 262 1.93 2.94 -4.67
C ASN A 262 2.23 4.36 -4.17
N PRO A 263 1.24 5.13 -3.68
CA PRO A 263 1.50 6.42 -3.04
C PRO A 263 2.10 6.21 -1.64
N LEU A 264 3.25 6.83 -1.38
CA LEU A 264 4.04 6.67 -0.16
C LEU A 264 4.40 8.03 0.45
N THR A 265 4.46 8.13 1.78
CA THR A 265 4.91 9.36 2.45
C THR A 265 6.35 9.73 2.09
N GLN A 266 7.19 8.73 1.83
CA GLN A 266 8.60 8.89 1.45
C GLN A 266 9.11 7.68 0.66
N ALA A 267 10.29 7.80 0.06
CA ALA A 267 10.89 6.70 -0.69
C ALA A 267 11.26 5.51 0.21
N PRO A 268 11.37 4.28 -0.35
CA PRO A 268 11.88 3.12 0.39
C PRO A 268 13.21 3.44 1.07
N ASN A 269 13.38 3.00 2.31
CA ASN A 269 14.54 3.22 3.19
C ASN A 269 14.79 4.69 3.62
N ASP A 270 13.97 5.64 3.21
CA ASP A 270 14.11 7.05 3.66
C ASP A 270 13.82 7.23 5.14
N ILE A 271 13.14 6.29 5.76
CA ILE A 271 12.99 6.22 7.22
C ILE A 271 14.35 6.23 7.96
N ASN A 272 15.43 5.73 7.31
CA ASN A 272 16.80 5.78 7.81
C ASN A 272 17.58 7.03 7.37
N ARG A 273 17.17 7.66 6.26
CA ARG A 273 17.93 8.76 5.64
C ARG A 273 17.34 10.13 5.96
N ILE A 274 16.03 10.23 5.90
CA ILE A 274 15.26 11.46 6.10
C ILE A 274 14.02 11.12 6.94
N PRO A 275 14.19 10.70 8.21
CA PRO A 275 13.10 10.18 9.01
C PRO A 275 12.00 11.22 9.24
N GLN A 276 10.76 10.79 9.09
CA GLN A 276 9.57 11.51 9.54
C GLN A 276 9.18 10.97 10.91
N TYR A 277 9.16 11.82 11.92
CA TYR A 277 8.90 11.40 13.29
C TYR A 277 7.43 11.53 13.66
N VAL A 278 6.91 10.47 14.28
CA VAL A 278 5.61 10.46 14.96
C VAL A 278 5.85 10.78 16.43
N THR A 279 5.04 11.66 16.97
CA THR A 279 5.03 11.98 18.41
C THR A 279 3.61 11.82 18.96
N GLN A 280 3.44 11.84 20.28
CA GLN A 280 2.12 11.75 20.91
C GLN A 280 1.14 12.84 20.42
N ASN A 281 1.65 14.01 20.06
CA ASN A 281 0.83 15.15 19.61
C ASN A 281 0.88 15.39 18.10
N GLN A 282 1.67 14.64 17.36
CA GLN A 282 1.87 14.81 15.93
C GLN A 282 1.92 13.45 15.24
N PRO A 283 0.75 12.91 14.83
CA PRO A 283 0.69 11.68 14.06
C PRO A 283 1.27 11.88 12.66
N LEU A 284 1.75 10.80 12.04
CA LEU A 284 2.01 10.77 10.60
C LEU A 284 0.71 10.48 9.88
N ILE A 285 0.36 11.33 8.91
CA ILE A 285 -0.90 11.23 8.17
C ILE A 285 -0.61 11.23 6.67
N ILE A 286 -1.25 10.30 5.96
CA ILE A 286 -1.30 10.28 4.49
C ILE A 286 -2.75 10.10 4.05
N SER A 287 -3.12 10.79 2.97
CA SER A 287 -4.43 10.62 2.32
C SER A 287 -4.27 10.39 0.84
N SER A 288 -5.23 9.67 0.26
CA SER A 288 -5.33 9.47 -1.19
C SER A 288 -6.79 9.49 -1.61
N GLU A 289 -7.09 10.22 -2.68
CA GLU A 289 -8.38 10.23 -3.36
C GLU A 289 -8.22 9.60 -4.75
N TRP A 290 -9.06 8.63 -5.05
CA TRP A 290 -9.15 7.93 -6.33
C TRP A 290 -10.49 8.24 -6.97
N LYS A 291 -10.51 9.15 -7.94
CA LYS A 291 -11.71 9.60 -8.64
C LYS A 291 -11.86 8.90 -9.97
N PHE A 292 -13.01 8.30 -10.21
CA PHE A 292 -13.28 7.48 -11.38
C PHE A 292 -14.16 8.25 -12.40
N THR A 293 -13.84 8.08 -13.68
CA THR A 293 -14.62 8.62 -14.79
C THR A 293 -14.78 7.53 -15.83
N LYS A 294 -16.03 7.20 -16.16
CA LYS A 294 -16.35 6.24 -17.24
C LYS A 294 -16.12 6.91 -18.59
N HIS A 295 -15.52 6.18 -19.52
CA HIS A 295 -15.47 6.63 -20.92
C HIS A 295 -16.83 6.41 -21.57
N ILE A 296 -17.34 7.43 -22.26
CA ILE A 296 -18.54 7.36 -23.08
C ILE A 296 -18.05 7.01 -24.49
N ASN A 297 -18.49 5.86 -25.00
CA ASN A 297 -18.26 5.44 -26.38
C ASN A 297 -19.24 6.16 -27.31
#